data_3e13e3946249e8cd2f40a947b81e7704
#
_entry.id   3e13e3946249e8cd2f40a947b81e7704
#
_cell.length_a   1.000
_cell.length_b   1.000
_cell.length_c   1.000
_cell.angle_alpha   90.00
_cell.angle_beta   90.00
_cell.angle_gamma   90.00
#
_symmetry.space_group_name_H-M   'P 1'
#
loop_
_entity.id
_entity.type
_entity.pdbx_description
1 polymer ?
#
loop_
_entity_poly.entity_id
_entity_poly.type
_entity_poly.pdbx_seq_one_letter_code
_entity_poly.pdbx_strand_id
1 'polypeptide(L)'
;MTNSNRIRLTWISFFSYALTGALVIVTGMVMGNIAEYFNLPISSMSNTFTFLNAGILVSIFLNAWLMEIIPLKRQLIFGFVLMILAVAGLMVGHSLVMFSLCMFVLGVVSGITMSIGTFLITHIYEGRQRGSRLLFTDSFFSMAGMVFPIVAATLLANHVTWYWVYACIGVLYLAIFVLTLMSDFPVLGKKKDDQSEPVAKEKWGIGVLFLSIAALCYILGQLGFIQWVPEYASKHFNMSIEEAGALVSNFWTAYMVGMWIFSFILRFFDLQRIVTVLAALSTVMMYLFVTTEQVGMLSMYILGLGFVSSAIYTTLITLGSLQTKVSSPKLVNFILTCGTIGTMLTFIVTDTIVA
;
A
#
# COMPACT_ATOMS: atom_id res chain seq x y z
N MET A 1 -11.96 25.67 -0.02
CA MET A 1 -10.61 25.24 0.39
C MET A 1 -9.58 26.07 -0.36
N THR A 2 -8.57 26.65 0.30
CA THR A 2 -7.50 27.42 -0.36
C THR A 2 -6.58 26.48 -1.15
N ASN A 3 -5.96 27.00 -2.25
CA ASN A 3 -5.06 26.19 -3.07
C ASN A 3 -3.85 25.67 -2.25
N SER A 4 -3.33 26.49 -1.35
CA SER A 4 -2.23 26.10 -0.44
C SER A 4 -2.62 24.92 0.47
N ASN A 5 -3.83 24.93 1.04
CA ASN A 5 -4.31 23.83 1.89
C ASN A 5 -4.52 22.53 1.09
N ARG A 6 -5.03 22.66 -0.14
CA ARG A 6 -5.19 21.53 -1.08
C ARG A 6 -3.85 20.85 -1.37
N ILE A 7 -2.80 21.63 -1.63
CA ILE A 7 -1.45 21.12 -1.88
C ILE A 7 -0.91 20.40 -0.65
N ARG A 8 -1.04 20.99 0.55
CA ARG A 8 -0.56 20.36 1.80
C ARG A 8 -1.25 19.02 2.08
N LEU A 9 -2.57 18.95 1.96
CA LEU A 9 -3.31 17.70 2.14
C LEU A 9 -2.93 16.64 1.10
N THR A 10 -2.62 17.05 -0.13
CA THR A 10 -2.11 16.14 -1.17
C THR A 10 -0.73 15.58 -0.79
N TRP A 11 0.18 16.40 -0.26
CA TRP A 11 1.48 15.95 0.22
C TRP A 11 1.37 15.01 1.43
N ILE A 12 0.42 15.25 2.34
CA ILE A 12 0.13 14.30 3.42
C ILE A 12 -0.22 12.93 2.84
N SER A 13 -1.06 12.90 1.81
CA SER A 13 -1.42 11.65 1.13
C SER A 13 -0.22 10.96 0.49
N PHE A 14 0.67 11.69 -0.19
CA PHE A 14 1.89 11.16 -0.80
C PHE A 14 2.80 10.52 0.26
N PHE A 15 3.08 11.24 1.34
CA PHE A 15 3.93 10.71 2.42
C PHE A 15 3.27 9.55 3.18
N SER A 16 1.94 9.49 3.25
CA SER A 16 1.23 8.36 3.86
C SER A 16 1.45 7.06 3.07
N TYR A 17 1.42 7.12 1.75
CA TYR A 17 1.72 5.98 0.89
C TYR A 17 3.22 5.62 0.93
N ALA A 18 4.10 6.62 0.92
CA ALA A 18 5.53 6.40 1.08
C ALA A 18 5.87 5.73 2.42
N LEU A 19 5.22 6.15 3.52
CA LEU A 19 5.38 5.55 4.84
C LEU A 19 5.02 4.06 4.83
N THR A 20 3.86 3.72 4.23
CA THR A 20 3.41 2.34 4.14
C THR A 20 4.34 1.50 3.29
N GLY A 21 4.76 2.01 2.12
CA GLY A 21 5.71 1.33 1.24
C GLY A 21 7.06 1.09 1.93
N ALA A 22 7.59 2.09 2.62
CA ALA A 22 8.84 1.97 3.37
C ALA A 22 8.75 0.90 4.45
N LEU A 23 7.71 0.91 5.29
CA LEU A 23 7.53 -0.05 6.38
C LEU A 23 7.38 -1.49 5.85
N VAL A 24 6.58 -1.69 4.81
CA VAL A 24 6.31 -3.03 4.27
C VAL A 24 7.55 -3.61 3.58
N ILE A 25 8.21 -2.83 2.73
CA ILE A 25 9.30 -3.33 1.88
C ILE A 25 10.61 -3.49 2.67
N VAL A 26 10.95 -2.50 3.51
CA VAL A 26 12.17 -2.56 4.32
C VAL A 26 12.15 -3.73 5.30
N THR A 27 11.00 -4.06 5.84
CA THR A 27 10.85 -5.14 6.81
C THR A 27 11.43 -6.46 6.29
N GLY A 28 11.19 -6.80 5.03
CA GLY A 28 11.80 -7.98 4.39
C GLY A 28 13.33 -7.90 4.29
N MET A 29 13.86 -6.69 4.04
CA MET A 29 15.31 -6.50 3.87
C MET A 29 16.11 -6.62 5.16
N VAL A 30 15.58 -6.16 6.27
CA VAL A 30 16.25 -6.21 7.59
C VAL A 30 15.98 -7.52 8.34
N MET A 31 15.20 -8.43 7.75
CA MET A 31 14.75 -9.68 8.38
C MET A 31 15.92 -10.53 8.89
N GLY A 32 16.95 -10.70 8.08
CA GLY A 32 18.14 -11.48 8.46
C GLY A 32 18.86 -10.90 9.69
N ASN A 33 19.06 -9.59 9.72
CA ASN A 33 19.71 -8.90 10.83
C ASN A 33 18.86 -8.96 12.12
N ILE A 34 17.54 -8.94 11.99
CA ILE A 34 16.64 -9.08 13.14
C ILE A 34 16.62 -10.53 13.64
N ALA A 35 16.62 -11.51 12.74
CA ALA A 35 16.70 -12.93 13.09
C ALA A 35 18.01 -13.24 13.85
N GLU A 36 19.13 -12.70 13.40
CA GLU A 36 20.42 -12.80 14.08
C GLU A 36 20.38 -12.13 15.46
N TYR A 37 19.80 -10.93 15.57
CA TYR A 37 19.68 -10.20 16.83
C TYR A 37 18.91 -10.98 17.90
N PHE A 38 17.85 -11.69 17.51
CA PHE A 38 17.03 -12.51 18.42
C PHE A 38 17.50 -13.97 18.51
N ASN A 39 18.56 -14.36 17.81
CA ASN A 39 19.03 -15.75 17.70
C ASN A 39 17.93 -16.72 17.24
N LEU A 40 17.13 -16.32 16.25
CA LEU A 40 16.03 -17.09 15.71
C LEU A 40 16.26 -17.45 14.24
N PRO A 41 15.74 -18.59 13.75
CA PRO A 41 15.76 -18.89 12.34
C PRO A 41 14.88 -17.88 11.56
N ILE A 42 15.29 -17.55 10.33
CA ILE A 42 14.60 -16.59 9.47
C ILE A 42 13.12 -16.97 9.24
N SER A 43 12.82 -18.27 9.14
CA SER A 43 11.46 -18.78 8.99
C SER A 43 10.54 -18.41 10.17
N SER A 44 11.05 -18.49 11.41
CA SER A 44 10.32 -18.06 12.59
C SER A 44 10.16 -16.55 12.65
N MET A 45 11.14 -15.81 12.13
CA MET A 45 11.09 -14.35 12.08
C MET A 45 10.07 -13.85 11.05
N SER A 46 9.92 -14.53 9.91
CA SER A 46 8.93 -14.16 8.88
C SER A 46 7.50 -14.14 9.43
N ASN A 47 7.14 -15.08 10.30
CA ASN A 47 5.83 -15.12 10.97
C ASN A 47 5.60 -13.88 11.83
N THR A 48 6.65 -13.29 12.40
CA THR A 48 6.55 -12.11 13.26
C THR A 48 6.20 -10.86 12.45
N PHE A 49 6.57 -10.80 11.18
CA PHE A 49 6.19 -9.71 10.29
C PHE A 49 4.71 -9.72 9.90
N THR A 50 4.01 -10.82 10.11
CA THR A 50 2.55 -10.88 9.98
C THR A 50 1.86 -9.87 10.89
N PHE A 51 2.47 -9.51 12.04
CA PHE A 51 1.92 -8.48 12.93
C PHE A 51 1.87 -7.10 12.30
N LEU A 52 2.82 -6.71 11.47
CA LEU A 52 2.76 -5.45 10.71
C LEU A 52 1.54 -5.45 9.77
N ASN A 53 1.40 -6.51 8.97
CA ASN A 53 0.29 -6.64 8.02
C ASN A 53 -1.07 -6.75 8.73
N ALA A 54 -1.13 -7.46 9.86
CA ALA A 54 -2.34 -7.53 10.69
C ALA A 54 -2.71 -6.15 11.25
N GLY A 55 -1.74 -5.37 11.69
CA GLY A 55 -1.95 -3.99 12.13
C GLY A 55 -2.51 -3.11 11.02
N ILE A 56 -1.96 -3.21 9.81
CA ILE A 56 -2.46 -2.49 8.63
C ILE A 56 -3.92 -2.88 8.33
N LEU A 57 -4.22 -4.18 8.26
CA LEU A 57 -5.56 -4.67 7.96
C LEU A 57 -6.58 -4.20 8.99
N VAL A 58 -6.32 -4.44 10.26
CA VAL A 58 -7.22 -4.09 11.35
C VAL A 58 -7.47 -2.58 11.37
N SER A 59 -6.43 -1.79 11.20
CA SER A 59 -6.56 -0.34 11.24
C SER A 59 -7.30 0.24 10.05
N ILE A 60 -7.07 -0.24 8.82
CA ILE A 60 -7.82 0.21 7.63
C ILE A 60 -9.31 -0.11 7.83
N PHE A 61 -9.63 -1.32 8.29
CA PHE A 61 -11.01 -1.73 8.55
C PHE A 61 -11.67 -0.85 9.60
N LEU A 62 -11.05 -0.67 10.76
CA LEU A 62 -11.60 0.14 11.85
C LEU A 62 -11.64 1.62 11.51
N ASN A 63 -10.72 2.12 10.70
CA ASN A 63 -10.65 3.54 10.35
C ASN A 63 -11.85 4.01 9.52
N ALA A 64 -12.58 3.09 8.89
CA ALA A 64 -13.85 3.40 8.23
C ALA A 64 -14.86 4.06 9.18
N TRP A 65 -14.89 3.63 10.46
CA TRP A 65 -15.75 4.21 11.49
C TRP A 65 -15.02 5.27 12.31
N LEU A 66 -13.71 5.06 12.55
CA LEU A 66 -12.91 5.97 13.36
C LEU A 66 -12.86 7.40 12.77
N MET A 67 -12.84 7.51 11.44
CA MET A 67 -12.89 8.81 10.74
C MET A 67 -14.18 9.60 11.01
N GLU A 68 -15.30 8.92 11.33
CA GLU A 68 -16.56 9.59 11.66
C GLU A 68 -16.61 10.07 13.12
N ILE A 69 -15.81 9.46 14.00
CA ILE A 69 -15.82 9.70 15.45
C ILE A 69 -14.69 10.65 15.83
N ILE A 70 -13.48 10.42 15.30
CA ILE A 70 -12.28 11.18 15.61
C ILE A 70 -11.87 12.02 14.40
N PRO A 71 -11.69 13.34 14.57
CA PRO A 71 -11.20 14.20 13.50
C PRO A 71 -9.88 13.68 12.89
N LEU A 72 -9.77 13.70 11.56
CA LEU A 72 -8.60 13.20 10.81
C LEU A 72 -7.29 13.80 11.34
N LYS A 73 -7.29 15.10 11.63
CA LYS A 73 -6.15 15.81 12.21
C LYS A 73 -5.67 15.19 13.51
N ARG A 74 -6.59 14.83 14.42
CA ARG A 74 -6.26 14.19 15.69
C ARG A 74 -5.71 12.78 15.49
N GLN A 75 -6.27 12.02 14.57
CA GLN A 75 -5.78 10.67 14.26
C GLN A 75 -4.32 10.69 13.78
N LEU A 76 -3.95 11.65 12.90
CA LEU A 76 -2.57 11.80 12.43
C LEU A 76 -1.62 12.26 13.54
N ILE A 77 -2.07 13.13 14.45
CA ILE A 77 -1.26 13.54 15.60
C ILE A 77 -1.02 12.38 16.56
N PHE A 78 -2.05 11.60 16.91
CA PHE A 78 -1.91 10.40 17.73
C PHE A 78 -1.05 9.35 17.06
N GLY A 79 -1.20 9.16 15.73
CA GLY A 79 -0.36 8.26 14.94
C GLY A 79 1.12 8.62 15.04
N PHE A 80 1.48 9.92 15.06
CA PHE A 80 2.86 10.35 15.25
C PHE A 80 3.42 9.95 16.62
N VAL A 81 2.64 10.13 17.68
CA VAL A 81 3.03 9.69 19.02
C VAL A 81 3.23 8.16 19.06
N LEU A 82 2.30 7.40 18.46
CA LEU A 82 2.41 5.94 18.40
C LEU A 82 3.63 5.51 17.59
N MET A 83 3.96 6.20 16.48
CA MET A 83 5.17 5.95 15.69
C MET A 83 6.43 6.11 16.54
N ILE A 84 6.55 7.22 17.29
CA ILE A 84 7.70 7.45 18.16
C ILE A 84 7.79 6.37 19.24
N LEU A 85 6.69 6.02 19.88
CA LEU A 85 6.66 4.99 20.93
C LEU A 85 7.04 3.62 20.37
N ALA A 86 6.55 3.26 19.19
CA ALA A 86 6.90 2.00 18.55
C ALA A 86 8.39 1.93 18.17
N VAL A 87 8.94 3.00 17.57
CA VAL A 87 10.37 3.06 17.22
C VAL A 87 11.24 3.03 18.48
N ALA A 88 10.88 3.78 19.52
CA ALA A 88 11.56 3.73 20.81
C ALA A 88 11.49 2.32 21.43
N GLY A 89 10.33 1.67 21.32
CA GLY A 89 10.15 0.30 21.78
C GLY A 89 11.04 -0.71 21.02
N LEU A 90 11.27 -0.52 19.72
CA LEU A 90 12.22 -1.31 18.95
C LEU A 90 13.68 -1.11 19.38
N MET A 91 14.03 0.12 19.82
CA MET A 91 15.37 0.44 20.28
C MET A 91 15.70 -0.11 21.67
N VAL A 92 14.70 -0.15 22.55
CA VAL A 92 14.88 -0.54 23.98
C VAL A 92 14.45 -1.98 24.22
N GLY A 93 13.56 -2.52 23.40
CA GLY A 93 12.97 -3.84 23.58
C GLY A 93 13.91 -4.96 23.15
N HIS A 94 14.18 -5.90 24.06
CA HIS A 94 15.02 -7.08 23.80
C HIS A 94 14.18 -8.38 23.70
N SER A 95 12.86 -8.28 23.68
CA SER A 95 11.98 -9.48 23.60
C SER A 95 11.22 -9.51 22.27
N LEU A 96 11.00 -10.73 21.76
CA LEU A 96 10.23 -10.96 20.54
C LEU A 96 8.78 -10.45 20.66
N VAL A 97 8.20 -10.54 21.86
CA VAL A 97 6.84 -10.04 22.14
C VAL A 97 6.80 -8.52 21.98
N MET A 98 7.78 -7.80 22.52
CA MET A 98 7.88 -6.34 22.37
C MET A 98 8.09 -5.95 20.91
N PHE A 99 8.95 -6.68 20.19
CA PHE A 99 9.15 -6.50 18.77
C PHE A 99 7.83 -6.67 17.98
N SER A 100 7.12 -7.77 18.21
CA SER A 100 5.83 -8.05 17.55
C SER A 100 4.78 -6.98 17.82
N LEU A 101 4.71 -6.51 19.08
CA LEU A 101 3.80 -5.44 19.46
C LEU A 101 4.15 -4.11 18.75
N CYS A 102 5.44 -3.76 18.71
CA CYS A 102 5.89 -2.57 17.99
C CYS A 102 5.59 -2.66 16.50
N MET A 103 5.81 -3.82 15.86
CA MET A 103 5.47 -4.05 14.46
C MET A 103 3.97 -3.92 14.21
N PHE A 104 3.13 -4.47 15.09
CA PHE A 104 1.68 -4.30 15.02
C PHE A 104 1.28 -2.82 15.12
N VAL A 105 1.85 -2.07 16.07
CA VAL A 105 1.60 -0.63 16.22
C VAL A 105 2.03 0.14 14.99
N LEU A 106 3.22 -0.15 14.42
CA LEU A 106 3.66 0.46 13.15
C LEU A 106 2.69 0.14 12.01
N GLY A 107 2.16 -1.08 11.96
CA GLY A 107 1.12 -1.48 11.02
C GLY A 107 -0.16 -0.65 11.20
N VAL A 108 -0.63 -0.49 12.44
CA VAL A 108 -1.81 0.34 12.76
C VAL A 108 -1.60 1.79 12.32
N VAL A 109 -0.47 2.36 12.64
CA VAL A 109 -0.10 3.73 12.24
C VAL A 109 -0.09 3.87 10.72
N SER A 110 0.52 2.92 10.03
CA SER A 110 0.60 2.88 8.57
C SER A 110 -0.79 2.78 7.93
N GLY A 111 -1.63 1.85 8.38
CA GLY A 111 -2.97 1.67 7.83
C GLY A 111 -3.89 2.86 8.05
N ILE A 112 -3.83 3.50 9.23
CA ILE A 112 -4.59 4.74 9.51
C ILE A 112 -4.14 5.85 8.56
N THR A 113 -2.84 6.09 8.42
CA THR A 113 -2.33 7.16 7.57
C THR A 113 -2.63 6.93 6.10
N MET A 114 -2.44 5.71 5.59
CA MET A 114 -2.76 5.33 4.21
C MET A 114 -4.26 5.49 3.93
N SER A 115 -5.11 5.04 4.84
CA SER A 115 -6.57 5.19 4.75
C SER A 115 -6.99 6.66 4.68
N ILE A 116 -6.44 7.50 5.56
CA ILE A 116 -6.67 8.96 5.54
C ILE A 116 -6.15 9.57 4.24
N GLY A 117 -4.95 9.22 3.80
CA GLY A 117 -4.35 9.70 2.57
C GLY A 117 -5.21 9.38 1.34
N THR A 118 -5.70 8.14 1.24
CA THR A 118 -6.63 7.71 0.18
C THR A 118 -7.93 8.52 0.22
N PHE A 119 -8.51 8.66 1.41
CA PHE A 119 -9.73 9.44 1.58
C PHE A 119 -9.55 10.91 1.19
N LEU A 120 -8.46 11.55 1.60
CA LEU A 120 -8.17 12.95 1.25
C LEU A 120 -8.12 13.13 -0.27
N ILE A 121 -7.40 12.28 -1.00
CA ILE A 121 -7.34 12.37 -2.47
C ILE A 121 -8.72 12.20 -3.10
N THR A 122 -9.48 11.20 -2.65
CA THR A 122 -10.81 10.93 -3.19
C THR A 122 -11.83 12.01 -2.84
N HIS A 123 -11.59 12.76 -1.76
CA HIS A 123 -12.46 13.87 -1.33
C HIS A 123 -12.10 15.21 -2.00
N ILE A 124 -10.80 15.46 -2.21
CA ILE A 124 -10.29 16.75 -2.75
C ILE A 124 -10.42 16.83 -4.27
N TYR A 125 -10.30 15.70 -4.96
CA TYR A 125 -10.31 15.64 -6.41
C TYR A 125 -11.57 14.93 -6.92
N GLU A 126 -12.09 15.39 -8.07
CA GLU A 126 -13.33 14.89 -8.66
C GLU A 126 -13.12 14.24 -10.02
N GLY A 127 -14.06 13.37 -10.41
CA GLY A 127 -14.10 12.76 -11.73
C GLY A 127 -12.78 12.05 -12.10
N ARG A 128 -12.34 12.25 -13.32
CA ARG A 128 -11.12 11.63 -13.86
C ARG A 128 -9.83 12.10 -13.16
N GLN A 129 -9.83 13.32 -12.61
CA GLN A 129 -8.67 13.83 -11.85
C GLN A 129 -8.45 13.04 -10.56
N ARG A 130 -9.52 12.50 -9.94
CA ARG A 130 -9.44 11.65 -8.75
C ARG A 130 -8.58 10.41 -9.02
N GLY A 131 -8.86 9.68 -10.10
CA GLY A 131 -8.09 8.50 -10.49
C GLY A 131 -6.63 8.80 -10.78
N SER A 132 -6.39 9.85 -11.58
CA SER A 132 -5.03 10.31 -11.89
C SER A 132 -4.23 10.66 -10.62
N ARG A 133 -4.84 11.38 -9.69
CA ARG A 133 -4.16 11.81 -8.46
C ARG A 133 -3.97 10.66 -7.49
N LEU A 134 -4.93 9.75 -7.40
CA LEU A 134 -4.82 8.58 -6.53
C LEU A 134 -3.70 7.65 -7.05
N LEU A 135 -3.62 7.41 -8.35
CA LEU A 135 -2.57 6.62 -8.96
C LEU A 135 -1.18 7.24 -8.78
N PHE A 136 -1.08 8.56 -8.95
CA PHE A 136 0.17 9.28 -8.67
C PHE A 136 0.54 9.19 -7.17
N THR A 137 -0.45 9.22 -6.27
CA THR A 137 -0.24 9.03 -4.83
C THR A 137 0.29 7.62 -4.53
N ASP A 138 -0.29 6.61 -5.17
CA ASP A 138 0.12 5.20 -5.00
C ASP A 138 1.56 4.95 -5.47
N SER A 139 2.04 5.68 -6.47
CA SER A 139 3.43 5.57 -6.93
C SER A 139 4.46 5.92 -5.83
N PHE A 140 4.08 6.68 -4.81
CA PHE A 140 4.96 6.98 -3.67
C PHE A 140 5.21 5.76 -2.78
N PHE A 141 4.28 4.79 -2.75
CA PHE A 141 4.52 3.49 -2.14
C PHE A 141 5.70 2.77 -2.82
N SER A 142 5.66 2.65 -4.14
CA SER A 142 6.73 2.01 -4.92
C SER A 142 8.04 2.80 -4.87
N MET A 143 7.97 4.13 -4.90
CA MET A 143 9.14 5.00 -4.78
C MET A 143 9.85 4.82 -3.43
N ALA A 144 9.10 4.73 -2.33
CA ALA A 144 9.67 4.42 -1.03
C ALA A 144 10.32 3.02 -1.01
N GLY A 145 9.71 2.05 -1.70
CA GLY A 145 10.27 0.72 -1.91
C GLY A 145 11.56 0.69 -2.72
N MET A 146 11.87 1.71 -3.49
CA MET A 146 13.18 1.87 -4.14
C MET A 146 14.20 2.56 -3.22
N VAL A 147 13.79 3.61 -2.52
CA VAL A 147 14.69 4.47 -1.74
C VAL A 147 15.10 3.81 -0.42
N PHE A 148 14.14 3.28 0.32
CA PHE A 148 14.42 2.79 1.68
C PHE A 148 15.25 1.50 1.74
N PRO A 149 15.20 0.56 0.79
CA PRO A 149 16.19 -0.52 0.73
C PRO A 149 17.63 -0.02 0.60
N ILE A 150 17.86 1.05 -0.18
CA ILE A 150 19.19 1.66 -0.31
C ILE A 150 19.63 2.27 1.03
N VAL A 151 18.71 2.99 1.70
CA VAL A 151 18.96 3.55 3.04
C VAL A 151 19.28 2.43 4.03
N ALA A 152 18.49 1.36 4.05
CA ALA A 152 18.72 0.21 4.92
C ALA A 152 20.07 -0.45 4.65
N ALA A 153 20.39 -0.74 3.39
CA ALA A 153 21.65 -1.33 2.99
C ALA A 153 22.84 -0.46 3.42
N THR A 154 22.75 0.86 3.21
CA THR A 154 23.80 1.80 3.62
C THR A 154 24.00 1.84 5.12
N LEU A 155 22.94 1.86 5.91
CA LEU A 155 23.03 1.85 7.37
C LEU A 155 23.63 0.54 7.88
N LEU A 156 23.16 -0.60 7.38
CA LEU A 156 23.65 -1.92 7.79
C LEU A 156 25.10 -2.13 7.38
N ALA A 157 25.53 -1.70 6.19
CA ALA A 157 26.93 -1.76 5.75
C ALA A 157 27.87 -0.92 6.63
N ASN A 158 27.37 0.15 7.24
CA ASN A 158 28.12 0.96 8.21
C ASN A 158 27.96 0.47 9.66
N HIS A 159 27.55 -0.78 9.87
CA HIS A 159 27.33 -1.39 11.18
C HIS A 159 26.33 -0.66 12.08
N VAL A 160 25.42 0.13 11.49
CA VAL A 160 24.32 0.76 12.22
C VAL A 160 23.25 -0.30 12.48
N THR A 161 22.73 -0.33 13.70
CA THR A 161 21.75 -1.34 14.11
C THR A 161 20.44 -1.21 13.32
N TRP A 162 19.81 -2.31 12.98
CA TRP A 162 18.61 -2.42 12.14
C TRP A 162 17.45 -1.51 12.54
N TYR A 163 17.25 -1.22 13.83
CA TYR A 163 16.14 -0.37 14.28
C TYR A 163 16.26 1.10 13.84
N TRP A 164 17.47 1.58 13.51
CA TRP A 164 17.67 2.92 12.97
C TRP A 164 17.03 3.09 11.58
N VAL A 165 16.86 2.00 10.85
CA VAL A 165 16.11 2.03 9.58
C VAL A 165 14.68 2.47 9.81
N TYR A 166 14.02 1.94 10.84
CA TYR A 166 12.66 2.36 11.22
C TYR A 166 12.62 3.81 11.75
N ALA A 167 13.67 4.27 12.41
CA ALA A 167 13.79 5.68 12.81
C ALA A 167 13.89 6.60 11.59
N CYS A 168 14.65 6.22 10.55
CA CYS A 168 14.71 6.95 9.28
C CYS A 168 13.34 7.00 8.59
N ILE A 169 12.58 5.91 8.62
CA ILE A 169 11.19 5.90 8.13
C ILE A 169 10.32 6.87 8.94
N GLY A 170 10.56 7.01 10.24
CA GLY A 170 9.89 7.98 11.12
C GLY A 170 10.01 9.42 10.65
N VAL A 171 11.05 9.77 9.88
CA VAL A 171 11.20 11.12 9.28
C VAL A 171 10.07 11.41 8.29
N LEU A 172 9.56 10.40 7.56
CA LEU A 172 8.37 10.58 6.71
C LEU A 172 7.15 10.97 7.55
N TYR A 173 6.99 10.34 8.72
CA TYR A 173 5.89 10.70 9.60
C TYR A 173 6.06 12.09 10.21
N LEU A 174 7.28 12.50 10.52
CA LEU A 174 7.55 13.88 10.95
C LEU A 174 7.09 14.88 9.89
N ALA A 175 7.35 14.63 8.61
CA ALA A 175 6.85 15.46 7.52
C ALA A 175 5.31 15.48 7.47
N ILE A 176 4.64 14.32 7.61
CA ILE A 176 3.18 14.23 7.73
C ILE A 176 2.68 15.07 8.92
N PHE A 177 3.31 14.95 10.08
CA PHE A 177 2.94 15.65 11.31
C PHE A 177 3.04 17.17 11.14
N VAL A 178 4.16 17.68 10.61
CA VAL A 178 4.34 19.12 10.36
C VAL A 178 3.27 19.66 9.41
N LEU A 179 3.03 18.95 8.28
CA LEU A 179 1.98 19.34 7.33
C LEU A 179 0.59 19.28 7.98
N THR A 180 0.34 18.31 8.86
CA THR A 180 -0.92 18.15 9.58
C THR A 180 -1.22 19.33 10.49
N LEU A 181 -0.20 19.83 11.20
CA LEU A 181 -0.35 21.03 12.04
C LEU A 181 -0.74 22.26 11.22
N MET A 182 -0.19 22.40 10.02
CA MET A 182 -0.37 23.54 9.12
C MET A 182 -1.62 23.45 8.22
N SER A 183 -2.38 22.35 8.28
CA SER A 183 -3.49 22.08 7.37
C SER A 183 -4.84 22.07 8.07
N ASP A 184 -5.86 22.51 7.31
CA ASP A 184 -7.27 22.38 7.69
C ASP A 184 -7.86 21.16 7.01
N PHE A 185 -8.39 20.24 7.82
CA PHE A 185 -8.96 18.99 7.36
C PHE A 185 -10.47 19.11 7.15
N PRO A 186 -11.04 18.32 6.20
CA PRO A 186 -12.49 18.24 6.06
C PRO A 186 -13.11 17.67 7.33
N VAL A 187 -14.18 18.30 7.78
CA VAL A 187 -14.96 17.84 8.95
C VAL A 187 -15.88 16.72 8.48
N LEU A 188 -15.62 15.52 8.97
CA LEU A 188 -16.47 14.36 8.79
C LEU A 188 -17.32 14.21 10.05
N GLY A 189 -18.61 14.43 9.95
CA GLY A 189 -19.51 14.29 11.07
C GLY A 189 -20.73 15.17 10.93
N LYS A 190 -21.83 14.78 11.55
CA LYS A 190 -23.09 15.50 11.55
C LYS A 190 -22.83 16.97 11.92
N LYS A 191 -23.00 17.88 10.97
CA LYS A 191 -23.40 19.23 11.32
C LYS A 191 -24.69 19.07 12.10
N LYS A 192 -24.64 19.35 13.41
CA LYS A 192 -25.83 19.74 14.17
C LYS A 192 -26.19 21.16 13.73
N ASP A 193 -26.65 21.31 12.51
CA ASP A 193 -27.43 22.44 12.09
C ASP A 193 -28.85 21.93 11.89
N ASP A 194 -29.70 22.30 12.84
CA ASP A 194 -31.15 22.23 12.80
C ASP A 194 -31.68 22.91 11.53
N GLN A 195 -31.83 22.22 10.44
CA GLN A 195 -32.69 22.56 9.31
C GLN A 195 -32.28 21.98 7.96
N SER A 196 -31.27 21.09 7.86
CA SER A 196 -31.10 20.33 6.63
C SER A 196 -31.76 18.97 6.78
N GLU A 197 -32.61 18.61 5.83
CA GLU A 197 -33.19 17.27 5.69
C GLU A 197 -32.10 16.23 5.89
N PRO A 198 -32.40 15.10 6.58
CA PRO A 198 -31.40 14.04 6.77
C PRO A 198 -30.91 13.60 5.38
N VAL A 199 -29.66 13.90 5.03
CA VAL A 199 -29.05 13.41 3.80
C VAL A 199 -29.22 11.90 3.86
N ALA A 200 -30.14 11.38 3.05
CA ALA A 200 -30.46 9.98 3.00
C ALA A 200 -29.16 9.21 2.84
N LYS A 201 -28.88 8.27 3.75
CA LYS A 201 -27.70 7.42 3.66
C LYS A 201 -27.71 6.78 2.29
N GLU A 202 -26.87 7.25 1.40
CA GLU A 202 -26.79 6.76 0.04
C GLU A 202 -26.47 5.27 0.11
N LYS A 203 -27.38 4.43 -0.36
CA LYS A 203 -27.17 2.97 -0.36
C LYS A 203 -26.12 2.64 -1.39
N TRP A 204 -25.13 1.86 -1.00
CA TRP A 204 -24.13 1.36 -1.94
C TRP A 204 -24.81 0.43 -2.94
N GLY A 205 -24.54 0.70 -4.22
CA GLY A 205 -25.02 -0.18 -5.29
C GLY A 205 -24.23 -1.50 -5.31
N ILE A 206 -24.79 -2.50 -5.97
CA ILE A 206 -24.14 -3.80 -6.17
C ILE A 206 -22.75 -3.66 -6.87
N GLY A 207 -22.54 -2.58 -7.60
CA GLY A 207 -21.26 -2.26 -8.25
C GLY A 207 -20.10 -2.11 -7.25
N VAL A 208 -20.34 -1.58 -6.04
CA VAL A 208 -19.30 -1.49 -4.99
C VAL A 208 -18.85 -2.88 -4.57
N LEU A 209 -19.77 -3.83 -4.42
CA LEU A 209 -19.44 -5.21 -4.05
C LEU A 209 -18.58 -5.87 -5.14
N PHE A 210 -18.96 -5.77 -6.41
CA PHE A 210 -18.18 -6.33 -7.52
C PHE A 210 -16.79 -5.71 -7.63
N LEU A 211 -16.67 -4.38 -7.46
CA LEU A 211 -15.37 -3.71 -7.48
C LEU A 211 -14.49 -4.13 -6.29
N SER A 212 -15.07 -4.36 -5.13
CA SER A 212 -14.36 -4.84 -3.94
C SER A 212 -13.85 -6.28 -4.11
N ILE A 213 -14.68 -7.15 -4.67
CA ILE A 213 -14.28 -8.53 -5.03
C ILE A 213 -13.19 -8.50 -6.11
N ALA A 214 -13.33 -7.65 -7.12
CA ALA A 214 -12.31 -7.49 -8.16
C ALA A 214 -10.97 -7.00 -7.58
N ALA A 215 -11.00 -6.07 -6.63
CA ALA A 215 -9.82 -5.59 -5.92
C ALA A 215 -9.14 -6.70 -5.11
N LEU A 216 -9.92 -7.52 -4.38
CA LEU A 216 -9.43 -8.66 -3.64
C LEU A 216 -8.76 -9.69 -4.58
N CYS A 217 -9.48 -10.12 -5.63
CA CYS A 217 -8.98 -11.11 -6.58
C CYS A 217 -7.73 -10.61 -7.33
N TYR A 218 -7.72 -9.32 -7.69
CA TYR A 218 -6.58 -8.72 -8.37
C TYR A 218 -5.33 -8.72 -7.50
N ILE A 219 -5.43 -8.24 -6.26
CA ILE A 219 -4.29 -8.20 -5.33
C ILE A 219 -3.82 -9.63 -4.98
N LEU A 220 -4.74 -10.55 -4.72
CA LEU A 220 -4.42 -11.95 -4.48
C LEU A 220 -3.64 -12.56 -5.66
N GLY A 221 -4.11 -12.34 -6.89
CA GLY A 221 -3.45 -12.87 -8.10
C GLY A 221 -2.10 -12.20 -8.36
N GLN A 222 -2.01 -10.86 -8.25
CA GLN A 222 -0.78 -10.12 -8.48
C GLN A 222 0.32 -10.48 -7.48
N LEU A 223 0.01 -10.43 -6.18
CA LEU A 223 0.98 -10.74 -5.13
C LEU A 223 1.29 -12.24 -5.10
N GLY A 224 0.29 -13.09 -5.30
CA GLY A 224 0.49 -14.53 -5.43
C GLY A 224 1.47 -14.86 -6.54
N PHE A 225 1.33 -14.22 -7.70
CA PHE A 225 2.25 -14.40 -8.81
C PHE A 225 3.67 -13.90 -8.48
N ILE A 226 3.81 -12.61 -8.11
CA ILE A 226 5.13 -11.98 -7.98
C ILE A 226 5.98 -12.58 -6.87
N GLN A 227 5.37 -13.10 -5.80
CA GLN A 227 6.07 -13.74 -4.70
C GLN A 227 6.69 -15.08 -5.08
N TRP A 228 6.09 -15.80 -6.03
CA TRP A 228 6.61 -17.09 -6.50
C TRP A 228 7.54 -16.97 -7.71
N VAL A 229 7.65 -15.79 -8.33
CA VAL A 229 8.55 -15.57 -9.47
C VAL A 229 9.99 -15.98 -9.19
N PRO A 230 10.63 -15.64 -8.04
CA PRO A 230 12.00 -16.03 -7.80
C PRO A 230 12.19 -17.55 -7.74
N GLU A 231 11.29 -18.25 -7.06
CA GLU A 231 11.35 -19.70 -6.92
C GLU A 231 11.07 -20.41 -8.24
N TYR A 232 10.08 -19.93 -9.00
CA TYR A 232 9.76 -20.42 -10.34
C TYR A 232 10.96 -20.26 -11.27
N ALA A 233 11.59 -19.08 -11.29
CA ALA A 233 12.76 -18.81 -12.14
C ALA A 233 13.97 -19.67 -11.75
N SER A 234 14.22 -19.85 -10.46
CA SER A 234 15.32 -20.70 -9.97
C SER A 234 15.08 -22.18 -10.27
N LYS A 235 13.88 -22.70 -10.04
CA LYS A 235 13.59 -24.14 -10.22
C LYS A 235 13.40 -24.52 -11.68
N HIS A 236 12.76 -23.67 -12.48
CA HIS A 236 12.41 -24.02 -13.86
C HIS A 236 13.49 -23.64 -14.88
N PHE A 237 14.21 -22.54 -14.62
CA PHE A 237 15.24 -22.04 -15.54
C PHE A 237 16.65 -22.11 -14.97
N ASN A 238 16.85 -22.66 -13.77
CA ASN A 238 18.13 -22.69 -13.05
C ASN A 238 18.80 -21.32 -12.92
N MET A 239 18.00 -20.26 -12.80
CA MET A 239 18.50 -18.90 -12.59
C MET A 239 19.10 -18.76 -11.21
N SER A 240 20.16 -17.95 -11.10
CA SER A 240 20.72 -17.57 -9.81
C SER A 240 19.69 -16.76 -8.99
N ILE A 241 19.88 -16.73 -7.67
CA ILE A 241 19.02 -15.93 -6.76
C ILE A 241 19.04 -14.45 -7.16
N GLU A 242 20.20 -13.95 -7.62
CA GLU A 242 20.35 -12.56 -8.07
C GLU A 242 19.55 -12.28 -9.35
N GLU A 243 19.64 -13.16 -10.34
CA GLU A 243 18.87 -13.02 -11.60
C GLU A 243 17.37 -13.14 -11.36
N ALA A 244 16.95 -14.10 -10.52
CA ALA A 244 15.56 -14.28 -10.15
C ALA A 244 15.01 -13.07 -9.36
N GLY A 245 15.81 -12.51 -8.46
CA GLY A 245 15.49 -11.28 -7.74
C GLY A 245 15.39 -10.06 -8.67
N ALA A 246 16.22 -10.00 -9.71
CA ALA A 246 16.15 -8.94 -10.72
C ALA A 246 14.82 -8.93 -11.47
N LEU A 247 14.18 -10.09 -11.70
CA LEU A 247 12.84 -10.14 -12.30
C LEU A 247 11.80 -9.42 -11.44
N VAL A 248 11.84 -9.61 -10.12
CA VAL A 248 10.94 -8.93 -9.18
C VAL A 248 11.20 -7.41 -9.18
N SER A 249 12.47 -7.01 -9.17
CA SER A 249 12.85 -5.60 -9.27
C SER A 249 12.37 -4.96 -10.58
N ASN A 250 12.48 -5.66 -11.70
CA ASN A 250 12.00 -5.23 -13.00
C ASN A 250 10.47 -5.03 -13.00
N PHE A 251 9.73 -5.95 -12.36
CA PHE A 251 8.29 -5.81 -12.20
C PHE A 251 7.93 -4.50 -11.47
N TRP A 252 8.51 -4.27 -10.30
CA TRP A 252 8.16 -3.09 -9.49
C TRP A 252 8.63 -1.77 -10.13
N THR A 253 9.76 -1.80 -10.85
CA THR A 253 10.24 -0.64 -11.62
C THR A 253 9.26 -0.29 -12.74
N ALA A 254 8.86 -1.27 -13.53
CA ALA A 254 7.89 -1.06 -14.60
C ALA A 254 6.51 -0.66 -14.04
N TYR A 255 6.12 -1.22 -12.91
CA TYR A 255 4.89 -0.89 -12.19
C TYR A 255 4.88 0.59 -11.77
N MET A 256 5.97 1.09 -11.19
CA MET A 256 6.09 2.50 -10.80
C MET A 256 6.04 3.43 -12.01
N VAL A 257 6.80 3.12 -13.06
CA VAL A 257 6.79 3.91 -14.32
C VAL A 257 5.41 3.90 -14.94
N GLY A 258 4.75 2.74 -14.95
CA GLY A 258 3.38 2.59 -15.42
C GLY A 258 2.40 3.47 -14.64
N MET A 259 2.50 3.52 -13.31
CA MET A 259 1.65 4.40 -12.49
C MET A 259 1.81 5.88 -12.88
N TRP A 260 3.02 6.34 -13.16
CA TRP A 260 3.24 7.72 -13.60
C TRP A 260 2.61 8.01 -14.97
N ILE A 261 2.80 7.12 -15.93
CA ILE A 261 2.25 7.26 -17.27
C ILE A 261 0.71 7.18 -17.22
N PHE A 262 0.14 6.18 -16.54
CA PHE A 262 -1.31 6.05 -16.42
C PHE A 262 -1.93 7.16 -15.57
N SER A 263 -1.22 7.76 -14.61
CA SER A 263 -1.71 8.94 -13.89
C SER A 263 -2.03 10.10 -14.83
N PHE A 264 -1.32 10.18 -15.94
CA PHE A 264 -1.58 11.17 -16.99
C PHE A 264 -2.70 10.69 -17.93
N ILE A 265 -2.64 9.45 -18.40
CA ILE A 265 -3.60 8.84 -19.35
C ILE A 265 -5.03 8.83 -18.79
N LEU A 266 -5.21 8.50 -17.51
CA LEU A 266 -6.53 8.41 -16.86
C LEU A 266 -7.32 9.73 -16.87
N ARG A 267 -6.68 10.85 -17.17
CA ARG A 267 -7.38 12.15 -17.33
C ARG A 267 -8.20 12.22 -18.59
N PHE A 268 -7.82 11.50 -19.64
CA PHE A 268 -8.37 11.62 -20.98
C PHE A 268 -9.31 10.47 -21.35
N PHE A 269 -9.16 9.32 -20.71
CA PHE A 269 -9.87 8.11 -21.07
C PHE A 269 -10.87 7.69 -19.99
N ASP A 270 -11.82 6.86 -20.39
CA ASP A 270 -12.80 6.28 -19.48
C ASP A 270 -12.16 5.22 -18.58
N LEU A 271 -12.32 5.39 -17.25
CA LEU A 271 -11.69 4.56 -16.23
C LEU A 271 -12.10 3.09 -16.37
N GLN A 272 -13.37 2.82 -16.68
CA GLN A 272 -13.89 1.45 -16.81
C GLN A 272 -13.25 0.73 -18.00
N ARG A 273 -13.12 1.41 -19.13
CA ARG A 273 -12.47 0.82 -20.32
C ARG A 273 -10.99 0.54 -20.06
N ILE A 274 -10.29 1.50 -19.43
CA ILE A 274 -8.87 1.32 -19.12
C ILE A 274 -8.66 0.11 -18.21
N VAL A 275 -9.37 0.01 -17.10
CA VAL A 275 -9.17 -1.10 -16.17
C VAL A 275 -9.48 -2.45 -16.84
N THR A 276 -10.48 -2.53 -17.69
CA THR A 276 -10.83 -3.76 -18.42
C THR A 276 -9.73 -4.16 -19.41
N VAL A 277 -9.22 -3.21 -20.19
CA VAL A 277 -8.13 -3.45 -21.14
C VAL A 277 -6.84 -3.85 -20.42
N LEU A 278 -6.49 -3.14 -19.33
CA LEU A 278 -5.29 -3.46 -18.58
C LEU A 278 -5.38 -4.82 -17.89
N ALA A 279 -6.54 -5.19 -17.36
CA ALA A 279 -6.75 -6.51 -16.77
C ALA A 279 -6.60 -7.63 -17.81
N ALA A 280 -7.15 -7.45 -19.01
CA ALA A 280 -6.97 -8.39 -20.11
C ALA A 280 -5.50 -8.50 -20.53
N LEU A 281 -4.81 -7.39 -20.71
CA LEU A 281 -3.38 -7.36 -21.04
C LEU A 281 -2.52 -8.00 -19.95
N SER A 282 -2.81 -7.75 -18.68
CA SER A 282 -2.10 -8.37 -17.55
C SER A 282 -2.25 -9.89 -17.57
N THR A 283 -3.45 -10.39 -17.86
CA THR A 283 -3.70 -11.83 -17.98
C THR A 283 -2.89 -12.44 -19.12
N VAL A 284 -2.83 -11.76 -20.27
CA VAL A 284 -2.01 -12.21 -21.42
C VAL A 284 -0.52 -12.19 -21.06
N MET A 285 -0.01 -11.14 -20.43
CA MET A 285 1.40 -11.05 -20.05
C MET A 285 1.78 -12.13 -19.02
N MET A 286 0.91 -12.39 -18.05
CA MET A 286 1.11 -13.47 -17.07
C MET A 286 1.12 -14.84 -17.75
N TYR A 287 0.21 -15.08 -18.68
CA TYR A 287 0.17 -16.32 -19.44
C TYR A 287 1.46 -16.51 -20.26
N LEU A 288 1.90 -15.48 -20.98
CA LEU A 288 3.14 -15.52 -21.76
C LEU A 288 4.38 -15.75 -20.88
N PHE A 289 4.40 -15.15 -19.69
CA PHE A 289 5.49 -15.37 -18.72
C PHE A 289 5.59 -16.83 -18.28
N VAL A 290 4.46 -17.45 -17.95
CA VAL A 290 4.43 -18.83 -17.43
C VAL A 290 4.65 -19.87 -18.53
N THR A 291 4.27 -19.56 -19.78
CA THR A 291 4.38 -20.51 -20.91
C THR A 291 5.68 -20.36 -21.73
N THR A 292 6.49 -19.33 -21.47
CA THR A 292 7.74 -19.16 -22.20
C THR A 292 8.82 -20.15 -21.73
N GLU A 293 9.57 -20.69 -22.68
CA GLU A 293 10.75 -21.53 -22.42
C GLU A 293 12.06 -20.71 -22.56
N GLN A 294 11.97 -19.45 -22.94
CA GLN A 294 13.13 -18.60 -23.23
C GLN A 294 13.43 -17.67 -22.05
N VAL A 295 14.56 -17.86 -21.38
CA VAL A 295 15.02 -17.04 -20.25
C VAL A 295 15.06 -15.55 -20.60
N GLY A 296 15.54 -15.19 -21.80
CA GLY A 296 15.61 -13.77 -22.22
C GLY A 296 14.26 -13.08 -22.34
N MET A 297 13.18 -13.82 -22.58
CA MET A 297 11.82 -13.26 -22.70
C MET A 297 11.17 -13.04 -21.33
N LEU A 298 11.61 -13.72 -20.27
CA LEU A 298 11.06 -13.55 -18.92
C LEU A 298 11.12 -12.10 -18.46
N SER A 299 12.27 -11.45 -18.64
CA SER A 299 12.44 -10.03 -18.26
C SER A 299 11.51 -9.11 -19.05
N MET A 300 11.29 -9.40 -20.34
CA MET A 300 10.39 -8.60 -21.17
C MET A 300 8.92 -8.76 -20.73
N TYR A 301 8.48 -10.01 -20.49
CA TYR A 301 7.10 -10.26 -20.08
C TYR A 301 6.80 -9.73 -18.69
N ILE A 302 7.75 -9.83 -17.74
CA ILE A 302 7.54 -9.31 -16.38
C ILE A 302 7.56 -7.78 -16.32
N LEU A 303 8.38 -7.11 -17.15
CA LEU A 303 8.32 -5.67 -17.36
C LEU A 303 6.97 -5.25 -17.93
N GLY A 304 6.51 -5.94 -18.98
CA GLY A 304 5.18 -5.72 -19.57
C GLY A 304 4.06 -5.91 -18.55
N LEU A 305 4.11 -7.00 -17.78
CA LEU A 305 3.14 -7.29 -16.72
C LEU A 305 3.14 -6.20 -15.64
N GLY A 306 4.31 -5.80 -15.14
CA GLY A 306 4.43 -4.72 -14.16
C GLY A 306 3.80 -3.43 -14.67
N PHE A 307 4.12 -3.05 -15.92
CA PHE A 307 3.59 -1.84 -16.53
C PHE A 307 2.05 -1.87 -16.67
N VAL A 308 1.49 -2.90 -17.29
CA VAL A 308 0.04 -2.94 -17.55
C VAL A 308 -0.79 -3.17 -16.30
N SER A 309 -0.25 -3.83 -15.27
CA SER A 309 -0.96 -4.06 -14.02
C SER A 309 -0.96 -2.84 -13.09
N SER A 310 -0.09 -1.88 -13.30
CA SER A 310 0.16 -0.75 -12.40
C SER A 310 -1.05 0.14 -12.07
N ALA A 311 -2.00 0.27 -12.98
CA ALA A 311 -3.15 1.15 -12.79
C ALA A 311 -4.43 0.42 -12.39
N ILE A 312 -4.44 -0.92 -12.32
CA ILE A 312 -5.69 -1.69 -12.14
C ILE A 312 -6.27 -1.43 -10.75
N TYR A 313 -5.51 -1.70 -9.69
CA TYR A 313 -6.00 -1.60 -8.31
C TYR A 313 -6.50 -0.20 -7.96
N THR A 314 -5.69 0.81 -8.25
CA THR A 314 -6.02 2.20 -7.96
C THR A 314 -7.21 2.70 -8.76
N THR A 315 -7.39 2.20 -9.99
CA THR A 315 -8.56 2.51 -10.81
C THR A 315 -9.83 1.86 -10.25
N LEU A 316 -9.73 0.63 -9.70
CA LEU A 316 -10.86 -0.04 -9.00
C LEU A 316 -11.30 0.77 -7.78
N ILE A 317 -10.37 1.26 -6.96
CA ILE A 317 -10.68 2.14 -5.82
C ILE A 317 -11.37 3.43 -6.31
N THR A 318 -10.85 4.01 -7.38
CA THR A 318 -11.43 5.23 -7.97
C THR A 318 -12.85 5.00 -8.45
N LEU A 319 -13.09 3.94 -9.24
CA LEU A 319 -14.42 3.57 -9.72
C LEU A 319 -15.39 3.33 -8.55
N GLY A 320 -14.92 2.64 -7.51
CA GLY A 320 -15.70 2.44 -6.29
C GLY A 320 -16.06 3.75 -5.61
N SER A 321 -15.11 4.67 -5.47
CA SER A 321 -15.35 5.98 -4.85
C SER A 321 -16.29 6.89 -5.67
N LEU A 322 -16.49 6.60 -6.96
CA LEU A 322 -17.40 7.31 -7.85
C LEU A 322 -18.82 6.73 -7.85
N GLN A 323 -19.06 5.60 -7.18
CA GLN A 323 -20.41 5.01 -7.06
C GLN A 323 -21.32 5.84 -6.16
N THR A 324 -20.78 6.77 -5.39
CA THR A 324 -21.53 7.71 -4.55
C THR A 324 -21.25 9.16 -4.98
N LYS A 325 -22.23 10.05 -4.83
CA LYS A 325 -22.09 11.48 -5.17
C LYS A 325 -20.99 12.15 -4.35
N VAL A 326 -20.90 11.79 -3.06
CA VAL A 326 -19.85 12.26 -2.14
C VAL A 326 -19.01 11.06 -1.71
N SER A 327 -17.70 11.19 -1.83
CA SER A 327 -16.79 10.12 -1.38
C SER A 327 -16.96 9.85 0.11
N SER A 328 -17.29 8.60 0.44
CA SER A 328 -17.49 8.15 1.82
C SER A 328 -16.21 7.43 2.33
N PRO A 329 -15.73 7.76 3.55
CA PRO A 329 -14.62 7.02 4.16
C PRO A 329 -14.90 5.52 4.26
N LYS A 330 -16.14 5.16 4.61
CA LYS A 330 -16.54 3.74 4.72
C LYS A 330 -16.41 3.00 3.41
N LEU A 331 -16.83 3.62 2.31
CA LEU A 331 -16.76 3.00 0.98
C LEU A 331 -15.31 2.80 0.53
N VAL A 332 -14.50 3.84 0.64
CA VAL A 332 -13.07 3.78 0.25
C VAL A 332 -12.34 2.72 1.09
N ASN A 333 -12.54 2.75 2.42
CA ASN A 333 -11.89 1.80 3.32
C ASN A 333 -12.42 0.37 3.15
N PHE A 334 -13.68 0.18 2.76
CA PHE A 334 -14.21 -1.15 2.45
C PHE A 334 -13.47 -1.79 1.27
N ILE A 335 -13.25 -1.03 0.18
CA ILE A 335 -12.50 -1.53 -0.98
C ILE A 335 -11.03 -1.79 -0.62
N LEU A 336 -10.40 -0.87 0.12
CA LEU A 336 -9.02 -1.05 0.61
C LEU A 336 -8.90 -2.30 1.50
N THR A 337 -9.86 -2.53 2.39
CA THR A 337 -9.90 -3.72 3.26
C THR A 337 -9.98 -4.99 2.42
N CYS A 338 -10.83 -5.03 1.39
CA CYS A 338 -10.92 -6.18 0.50
C CYS A 338 -9.58 -6.45 -0.23
N GLY A 339 -8.90 -5.42 -0.71
CA GLY A 339 -7.55 -5.56 -1.27
C GLY A 339 -6.54 -6.10 -0.25
N THR A 340 -6.56 -5.57 0.99
CA THR A 340 -5.65 -6.03 2.05
C THR A 340 -5.94 -7.47 2.48
N ILE A 341 -7.20 -7.90 2.48
CA ILE A 341 -7.56 -9.32 2.68
C ILE A 341 -6.95 -10.16 1.56
N GLY A 342 -6.98 -9.70 0.30
CA GLY A 342 -6.30 -10.35 -0.82
C GLY A 342 -4.81 -10.56 -0.54
N THR A 343 -4.13 -9.55 0.00
CA THR A 343 -2.71 -9.64 0.42
C THR A 343 -2.50 -10.72 1.47
N MET A 344 -3.33 -10.78 2.50
CA MET A 344 -3.18 -11.77 3.57
C MET A 344 -3.50 -13.19 3.10
N LEU A 345 -4.48 -13.35 2.22
CA LEU A 345 -4.86 -14.65 1.66
C LEU A 345 -3.80 -15.20 0.69
N THR A 346 -2.91 -14.35 0.18
CA THR A 346 -1.89 -14.76 -0.81
C THR A 346 -1.11 -15.98 -0.33
N PHE A 347 -0.53 -15.94 0.85
CA PHE A 347 0.27 -17.05 1.37
C PHE A 347 -0.59 -18.30 1.65
N ILE A 348 -1.78 -18.13 2.23
CA ILE A 348 -2.68 -19.24 2.55
C ILE A 348 -3.12 -19.98 1.30
N VAL A 349 -3.45 -19.25 0.23
CA VAL A 349 -3.93 -19.85 -1.03
C VAL A 349 -2.77 -20.43 -1.84
N THR A 350 -1.64 -19.74 -1.91
CA THR A 350 -0.52 -20.18 -2.74
C THR A 350 0.26 -21.33 -2.12
N ASP A 351 0.44 -21.39 -0.81
CA ASP A 351 1.05 -22.53 -0.14
C ASP A 351 0.33 -23.85 -0.45
N THR A 352 -1.02 -23.80 -0.49
CA THR A 352 -1.85 -24.98 -0.79
C THR A 352 -1.71 -25.46 -2.24
N ILE A 353 -1.29 -24.57 -3.16
CA ILE A 353 -1.15 -24.86 -4.59
C ILE A 353 0.27 -25.36 -4.91
N VAL A 354 1.28 -24.89 -4.17
CA VAL A 354 2.70 -25.14 -4.43
C VAL A 354 3.24 -26.31 -3.61
N ALA A 355 2.56 -26.67 -2.50
CA ALA A 355 2.86 -27.88 -1.71
C ALA A 355 2.44 -29.16 -2.45
#